data_4ab820a305113d17f803d1b3270d887d
#
_entry.id   4ab820a305113d17f803d1b3270d887d
#
_cell.length_a   1.000
_cell.length_b   1.000
_cell.length_c   1.000
_cell.angle_alpha   90.00
_cell.angle_beta   90.00
_cell.angle_gamma   90.00
#
_symmetry.space_group_name_H-M   'P 1'
#
loop_
_entity.id
_entity.type
_entity.pdbx_description
1 polymer ?
#
loop_
_entity_poly.entity_id
_entity_poly.type
_entity_poly.pdbx_seq_one_letter_code
_entity_poly.pdbx_strand_id
1 'polypeptide(L)'
;DIDLYLRIATELYLKRLIVGGFEGVYEIGKNFRNEGMDRTHNPEFTCMELYVQYKDYNWMMSFTEKLLERICIAVNGTSESTIDGKTISFKAPFRRLPILEAIKEKTGYDLEGKTEDEIRAICKELKMEIDDTMGKGKLIDEIFGEFCEGTFIQPTFIIDYPVEMSPLTKMHRSKPGLTERFELMVNGKELANAYSELNDPIDQEERFKEQLRLSEKGDDEAMFIDQDFLRALQFGMPPTSGIGIGIDRLVMLMTGQTTIQEVLLFPQMRPEKTVKKDNADKYVALGISEEWVPALQKAGYITTDTLADVNPNKLRQELCEMNKKYKLELQNPAAEEVEAWIANAAK
;
A
#
# COMPACT_ATOMS: atom_id res chain seq x y z
N ASP A 1 -7.31 7.88 31.23
CA ASP A 1 -7.23 7.25 29.92
C ASP A 1 -6.79 8.30 28.91
N ILE A 2 -5.92 7.94 27.99
CA ILE A 2 -5.45 8.75 26.87
C ILE A 2 -5.66 7.98 25.58
N ASP A 3 -5.95 8.68 24.49
CA ASP A 3 -6.06 8.08 23.18
C ASP A 3 -4.67 7.70 22.68
N LEU A 4 -4.53 6.48 22.17
CA LEU A 4 -3.29 5.97 21.59
C LEU A 4 -3.55 5.54 20.17
N TYR A 5 -2.61 5.85 19.29
CA TYR A 5 -2.67 5.53 17.87
C TYR A 5 -1.45 4.72 17.47
N LEU A 6 -1.64 3.79 16.52
CA LEU A 6 -0.52 3.10 15.90
C LEU A 6 0.23 4.08 14.99
N ARG A 7 1.56 4.06 15.05
CA ARG A 7 2.40 4.98 14.26
C ARG A 7 2.40 4.61 12.78
N ILE A 8 2.30 5.60 11.92
CA ILE A 8 2.38 5.45 10.45
C ILE A 8 3.79 5.63 9.92
N ALA A 9 4.68 6.30 10.67
CA ALA A 9 6.07 6.61 10.37
C ALA A 9 6.82 6.96 11.64
N THR A 10 8.15 6.86 11.63
CA THR A 10 9.03 7.30 12.73
C THR A 10 9.73 8.64 12.46
N GLU A 11 9.54 9.21 11.29
CA GLU A 11 10.22 10.36 10.73
C GLU A 11 10.31 11.55 11.71
N LEU A 12 9.17 12.08 12.17
CA LEU A 12 9.16 13.29 13.00
C LEU A 12 9.84 13.06 14.36
N TYR A 13 9.77 11.85 14.90
CA TYR A 13 10.47 11.50 16.14
C TYR A 13 11.98 11.44 15.95
N LEU A 14 12.47 10.84 14.87
CA LEU A 14 13.89 10.72 14.57
C LEU A 14 14.51 12.09 14.22
N LYS A 15 13.79 12.94 13.49
CA LYS A 15 14.21 14.34 13.25
C LYS A 15 14.35 15.13 14.54
N ARG A 16 13.48 14.93 15.53
CA ARG A 16 13.60 15.57 16.86
C ARG A 16 14.85 15.10 17.60
N LEU A 17 15.29 13.86 17.44
CA LEU A 17 16.57 13.39 17.97
C LEU A 17 17.77 14.09 17.30
N ILE A 18 17.68 14.34 15.98
CA ILE A 18 18.67 15.15 15.26
C ILE A 18 18.74 16.57 15.83
N VAL A 19 17.59 17.22 16.07
CA VAL A 19 17.53 18.52 16.76
C VAL A 19 18.17 18.43 18.15
N GLY A 20 17.99 17.32 18.87
CA GLY A 20 18.60 17.04 20.16
C GLY A 20 20.10 16.78 20.13
N GLY A 21 20.75 16.82 18.95
CA GLY A 21 22.21 16.77 18.80
C GLY A 21 22.78 15.40 18.46
N PHE A 22 21.96 14.41 18.12
CA PHE A 22 22.47 13.13 17.61
C PHE A 22 23.02 13.32 16.18
N GLU A 23 24.25 12.87 15.92
CA GLU A 23 24.91 12.99 14.62
C GLU A 23 24.23 12.13 13.52
N GLY A 24 23.70 10.99 13.93
CA GLY A 24 22.94 10.10 13.09
C GLY A 24 22.05 9.17 13.93
N VAL A 25 20.87 8.87 13.43
CA VAL A 25 19.89 7.99 14.08
C VAL A 25 19.28 7.05 13.07
N TYR A 26 18.93 5.86 13.50
CA TYR A 26 18.11 4.96 12.70
C TYR A 26 17.20 4.12 13.61
N GLU A 27 16.09 3.71 13.06
CA GLU A 27 15.18 2.73 13.68
C GLU A 27 14.73 1.73 12.62
N ILE A 28 14.71 0.46 12.98
CA ILE A 28 14.07 -0.61 12.22
C ILE A 28 12.88 -1.08 13.05
N GLY A 29 11.67 -0.87 12.57
CA GLY A 29 10.48 -1.15 13.35
C GLY A 29 9.22 -1.28 12.51
N LYS A 30 8.11 -1.60 13.19
CA LYS A 30 6.80 -1.73 12.58
C LYS A 30 6.12 -0.37 12.47
N ASN A 31 5.58 -0.10 11.28
CA ASN A 31 4.66 0.99 11.00
C ASN A 31 3.31 0.41 10.55
N PHE A 32 2.26 1.20 10.67
CA PHE A 32 0.88 0.78 10.45
C PHE A 32 0.18 1.78 9.54
N ARG A 33 -0.34 1.32 8.39
CA ARG A 33 -1.10 2.12 7.45
C ARG A 33 -2.35 1.36 7.03
N ASN A 34 -3.49 2.05 7.01
CA ASN A 34 -4.76 1.45 6.60
C ASN A 34 -4.88 1.38 5.07
N GLU A 35 -3.89 0.79 4.43
CA GLU A 35 -3.87 0.54 3.01
C GLU A 35 -4.48 -0.82 2.67
N GLY A 36 -4.84 -1.03 1.41
CA GLY A 36 -5.31 -2.31 0.92
C GLY A 36 -4.26 -3.40 1.06
N MET A 37 -4.70 -4.64 1.26
CA MET A 37 -3.82 -5.81 1.25
C MET A 37 -3.70 -6.34 -0.18
N ASP A 38 -2.49 -6.32 -0.71
CA ASP A 38 -2.16 -6.89 -2.01
C ASP A 38 -0.85 -7.69 -1.98
N ARG A 39 -0.24 -7.92 -3.13
CA ARG A 39 1.01 -8.67 -3.24
C ARG A 39 2.22 -7.95 -2.62
N THR A 40 2.16 -6.63 -2.48
CA THR A 40 3.27 -5.76 -2.09
C THR A 40 2.96 -4.89 -0.87
N HIS A 41 1.72 -4.92 -0.38
CA HIS A 41 1.23 -4.14 0.75
C HIS A 41 0.64 -5.03 1.84
N ASN A 42 1.00 -4.71 3.09
CA ASN A 42 0.42 -5.26 4.30
C ASN A 42 0.20 -4.12 5.30
N PRO A 43 -0.95 -4.03 5.99
CA PRO A 43 -1.24 -2.92 6.90
C PRO A 43 -0.21 -2.73 8.03
N GLU A 44 0.43 -3.80 8.46
CA GLU A 44 1.59 -3.79 9.34
C GLU A 44 2.82 -4.17 8.53
N PHE A 45 3.81 -3.29 8.44
CA PHE A 45 5.02 -3.51 7.67
C PHE A 45 6.26 -3.05 8.42
N THR A 46 7.43 -3.59 8.06
CA THR A 46 8.70 -3.19 8.63
C THR A 46 9.38 -2.15 7.75
N CYS A 47 9.76 -1.04 8.35
CA CYS A 47 10.53 0.01 7.71
C CYS A 47 11.82 0.27 8.49
N MET A 48 12.89 0.59 7.79
CA MET A 48 14.07 1.22 8.36
C MET A 48 14.03 2.70 7.99
N GLU A 49 14.10 3.57 8.98
CA GLU A 49 14.33 4.99 8.76
C GLU A 49 15.69 5.40 9.34
N LEU A 50 16.43 6.21 8.60
CA LEU A 50 17.79 6.69 8.94
C LEU A 50 17.91 8.16 8.63
N TYR A 51 18.48 8.95 9.56
CA TYR A 51 18.74 10.39 9.41
C TYR A 51 20.18 10.70 9.80
N VAL A 52 20.90 11.50 8.99
CA VAL A 52 22.31 11.84 9.21
C VAL A 52 22.54 13.33 9.01
N GLN A 53 23.14 13.99 10.02
CA GLN A 53 23.52 15.41 9.97
C GLN A 53 24.56 15.69 8.89
N TYR A 54 24.53 16.93 8.36
CA TYR A 54 25.48 17.46 7.38
C TYR A 54 25.67 16.58 6.14
N LYS A 55 24.59 15.88 5.77
CA LYS A 55 24.45 15.12 4.54
C LYS A 55 23.29 15.66 3.72
N ASP A 56 23.30 15.36 2.42
CA ASP A 56 22.24 15.68 1.48
C ASP A 56 21.76 14.44 0.71
N TYR A 57 20.75 14.58 -0.11
CA TYR A 57 20.19 13.49 -0.88
C TYR A 57 21.19 12.85 -1.87
N ASN A 58 22.20 13.58 -2.34
CA ASN A 58 23.24 13.00 -3.22
C ASN A 58 24.15 12.03 -2.44
N TRP A 59 24.53 12.42 -1.21
CA TRP A 59 25.24 11.52 -0.32
C TRP A 59 24.38 10.29 0.01
N MET A 60 23.09 10.51 0.25
CA MET A 60 22.15 9.43 0.59
C MET A 60 21.97 8.44 -0.57
N MET A 61 21.92 8.91 -1.84
CA MET A 61 21.94 8.01 -3.02
C MET A 61 23.19 7.11 -3.01
N SER A 62 24.38 7.70 -2.81
CA SER A 62 25.63 6.94 -2.78
C SER A 62 25.74 5.99 -1.59
N PHE A 63 25.15 6.35 -0.45
CA PHE A 63 25.04 5.48 0.71
C PHE A 63 24.11 4.30 0.42
N THR A 64 22.94 4.55 -0.17
CA THR A 64 21.93 3.54 -0.51
C THR A 64 22.48 2.53 -1.51
N GLU A 65 23.18 2.98 -2.54
CA GLU A 65 23.87 2.12 -3.52
C GLU A 65 24.79 1.11 -2.81
N LYS A 66 25.69 1.61 -1.95
CA LYS A 66 26.65 0.77 -1.22
C LYS A 66 25.98 -0.17 -0.23
N LEU A 67 24.93 0.31 0.46
CA LEU A 67 24.17 -0.48 1.43
C LEU A 67 23.50 -1.67 0.74
N LEU A 68 22.76 -1.43 -0.34
CA LEU A 68 22.03 -2.47 -1.06
C LEU A 68 22.96 -3.47 -1.76
N GLU A 69 24.03 -3.00 -2.40
CA GLU A 69 25.05 -3.88 -2.97
C GLU A 69 25.65 -4.80 -1.89
N ARG A 70 26.02 -4.24 -0.73
CA ARG A 70 26.59 -5.01 0.38
C ARG A 70 25.60 -6.02 0.94
N ILE A 71 24.32 -5.66 1.09
CA ILE A 71 23.27 -6.57 1.54
C ILE A 71 23.10 -7.71 0.53
N CYS A 72 23.01 -7.40 -0.75
CA CYS A 72 22.86 -8.40 -1.80
C CYS A 72 24.02 -9.39 -1.82
N ILE A 73 25.26 -8.91 -1.72
CA ILE A 73 26.44 -9.78 -1.62
C ILE A 73 26.40 -10.65 -0.35
N ALA A 74 25.99 -10.10 0.78
CA ALA A 74 25.92 -10.84 2.03
C ALA A 74 24.86 -11.95 2.01
N VAL A 75 23.75 -11.74 1.31
CA VAL A 75 22.63 -12.71 1.23
C VAL A 75 22.84 -13.70 0.11
N ASN A 76 23.24 -13.23 -1.10
CA ASN A 76 23.27 -14.03 -2.31
C ASN A 76 24.69 -14.45 -2.77
N GLY A 77 25.74 -13.94 -2.10
CA GLY A 77 27.14 -14.17 -2.50
C GLY A 77 27.56 -13.35 -3.73
N THR A 78 26.69 -12.56 -4.33
CA THR A 78 26.89 -11.73 -5.51
C THR A 78 26.09 -10.44 -5.38
N SER A 79 26.38 -9.43 -6.19
CA SER A 79 25.61 -8.19 -6.27
C SER A 79 24.31 -8.32 -7.08
N GLU A 80 23.89 -9.53 -7.41
CA GLU A 80 22.71 -9.82 -8.20
C GLU A 80 21.69 -10.65 -7.41
N SER A 81 20.41 -10.38 -7.65
CA SER A 81 19.28 -11.15 -7.15
C SER A 81 18.36 -11.53 -8.31
N THR A 82 17.68 -12.66 -8.20
CA THR A 82 16.72 -13.10 -9.23
C THR A 82 15.32 -13.17 -8.64
N ILE A 83 14.37 -12.49 -9.28
CA ILE A 83 12.97 -12.49 -8.89
C ILE A 83 12.11 -12.66 -10.17
N ASP A 84 11.19 -13.62 -10.17
CA ASP A 84 10.29 -13.91 -11.29
C ASP A 84 11.05 -14.04 -12.65
N GLY A 85 12.18 -14.75 -12.62
CA GLY A 85 13.04 -14.95 -13.81
C GLY A 85 13.81 -13.73 -14.27
N LYS A 86 13.72 -12.59 -13.60
CA LYS A 86 14.44 -11.36 -13.90
C LYS A 86 15.66 -11.23 -13.00
N THR A 87 16.84 -11.01 -13.58
CA THR A 87 18.05 -10.68 -12.81
C THR A 87 18.09 -9.18 -12.54
N ILE A 88 18.22 -8.82 -11.26
CA ILE A 88 18.33 -7.44 -10.78
C ILE A 88 19.74 -7.25 -10.25
N SER A 89 20.47 -6.27 -10.80
CA SER A 89 21.84 -5.94 -10.38
C SER A 89 21.82 -4.78 -9.40
N PHE A 90 22.33 -5.02 -8.19
CA PHE A 90 22.54 -3.99 -7.17
C PHE A 90 23.95 -3.40 -7.21
N LYS A 91 24.69 -3.64 -8.31
CA LYS A 91 26.02 -3.05 -8.50
C LYS A 91 25.90 -1.55 -8.79
N ALA A 92 26.58 -0.75 -7.99
CA ALA A 92 26.64 0.69 -8.19
C ALA A 92 27.43 1.09 -9.48
N PRO A 93 27.12 2.24 -10.12
CA PRO A 93 26.09 3.20 -9.77
C PRO A 93 24.71 2.85 -10.35
N PHE A 94 23.62 3.26 -9.66
CA PHE A 94 22.26 3.14 -10.19
C PHE A 94 21.92 4.31 -11.12
N ARG A 95 20.98 4.11 -12.04
CA ARG A 95 20.44 5.18 -12.89
C ARG A 95 19.79 6.27 -12.03
N ARG A 96 19.98 7.53 -12.43
CA ARG A 96 19.28 8.70 -11.84
C ARG A 96 18.47 9.37 -12.92
N LEU A 97 17.18 9.58 -12.69
CA LEU A 97 16.25 10.10 -13.68
C LEU A 97 15.26 11.07 -13.02
N PRO A 98 15.21 12.35 -13.44
CA PRO A 98 14.18 13.28 -12.96
C PRO A 98 12.77 12.77 -13.25
N ILE A 99 11.83 12.95 -12.31
CA ILE A 99 10.46 12.42 -12.45
C ILE A 99 9.74 12.97 -13.69
N LEU A 100 9.88 14.26 -13.97
CA LEU A 100 9.24 14.88 -15.14
C LEU A 100 9.85 14.37 -16.47
N GLU A 101 11.14 14.06 -16.47
CA GLU A 101 11.82 13.45 -17.61
C GLU A 101 11.36 11.99 -17.80
N ALA A 102 11.20 11.24 -16.71
CA ALA A 102 10.64 9.88 -16.76
C ALA A 102 9.24 9.85 -17.38
N ILE A 103 8.37 10.78 -16.97
CA ILE A 103 7.02 10.93 -17.53
C ILE A 103 7.10 11.28 -19.02
N LYS A 104 7.95 12.24 -19.38
CA LYS A 104 8.14 12.65 -20.77
C LYS A 104 8.66 11.51 -21.66
N GLU A 105 9.63 10.72 -21.18
CA GLU A 105 10.13 9.54 -21.89
C GLU A 105 9.03 8.50 -22.18
N LYS A 106 8.07 8.33 -21.28
CA LYS A 106 7.03 7.30 -21.37
C LYS A 106 5.75 7.75 -22.06
N THR A 107 5.33 8.96 -21.82
CA THR A 107 4.03 9.48 -22.29
C THR A 107 4.18 10.39 -23.51
N GLY A 108 5.36 10.97 -23.73
CA GLY A 108 5.60 12.02 -24.72
C GLY A 108 5.21 13.41 -24.26
N TYR A 109 4.58 13.56 -23.10
CA TYR A 109 4.14 14.85 -22.55
C TYR A 109 5.21 15.46 -21.64
N ASP A 110 5.54 16.72 -21.90
CA ASP A 110 6.39 17.54 -21.05
C ASP A 110 5.53 18.28 -20.02
N LEU A 111 5.73 17.98 -18.75
CA LEU A 111 4.96 18.59 -17.65
C LEU A 111 5.70 19.77 -17.00
N GLU A 112 6.93 20.09 -17.43
CA GLU A 112 7.70 21.20 -16.85
C GLU A 112 6.97 22.53 -17.05
N GLY A 113 6.81 23.30 -15.97
CA GLY A 113 6.15 24.60 -15.99
C GLY A 113 4.64 24.59 -16.21
N LYS A 114 3.99 23.43 -16.37
CA LYS A 114 2.55 23.34 -16.59
C LYS A 114 1.75 23.63 -15.33
N THR A 115 0.59 24.26 -15.55
CA THR A 115 -0.44 24.47 -14.52
C THR A 115 -1.20 23.19 -14.22
N GLU A 116 -1.94 23.17 -13.11
CA GLU A 116 -2.82 22.04 -12.75
C GLU A 116 -3.84 21.73 -13.86
N ASP A 117 -4.50 22.77 -14.42
CA ASP A 117 -5.50 22.60 -15.48
C ASP A 117 -4.90 21.98 -16.76
N GLU A 118 -3.67 22.38 -17.13
CA GLU A 118 -2.97 21.80 -18.29
C GLU A 118 -2.62 20.32 -18.05
N ILE A 119 -2.18 19.96 -16.83
CA ILE A 119 -1.88 18.56 -16.48
C ILE A 119 -3.17 17.75 -16.45
N ARG A 120 -4.25 18.30 -15.90
CA ARG A 120 -5.58 17.67 -15.90
C ARG A 120 -6.10 17.40 -17.33
N ALA A 121 -5.84 18.31 -18.26
CA ALA A 121 -6.15 18.09 -19.68
C ALA A 121 -5.32 16.92 -20.26
N ILE A 122 -4.03 16.84 -19.94
CA ILE A 122 -3.15 15.73 -20.36
C ILE A 122 -3.65 14.39 -19.79
N CYS A 123 -4.05 14.33 -18.51
CA CYS A 123 -4.62 13.10 -17.93
C CYS A 123 -5.85 12.62 -18.72
N LYS A 124 -6.73 13.55 -19.16
CA LYS A 124 -7.88 13.21 -20.00
C LYS A 124 -7.47 12.70 -21.39
N GLU A 125 -6.44 13.28 -22.02
CA GLU A 125 -5.89 12.77 -23.29
C GLU A 125 -5.28 11.38 -23.13
N LEU A 126 -4.65 11.11 -22.00
CA LEU A 126 -4.11 9.80 -21.61
C LEU A 126 -5.21 8.81 -21.17
N LYS A 127 -6.49 9.24 -21.11
CA LYS A 127 -7.65 8.45 -20.69
C LYS A 127 -7.57 7.93 -19.26
N MET A 128 -6.94 8.68 -18.39
CA MET A 128 -6.86 8.37 -16.97
C MET A 128 -8.16 8.74 -16.25
N GLU A 129 -8.53 7.94 -15.27
CA GLU A 129 -9.59 8.29 -14.32
C GLU A 129 -9.01 9.24 -13.27
N ILE A 130 -9.46 10.47 -13.27
CA ILE A 130 -9.05 11.51 -12.32
C ILE A 130 -10.29 12.13 -11.68
N ASP A 131 -10.14 12.55 -10.42
CA ASP A 131 -11.20 13.23 -9.71
C ASP A 131 -10.89 14.73 -9.53
N ASP A 132 -11.92 15.53 -9.23
CA ASP A 132 -11.79 16.99 -9.16
C ASP A 132 -11.05 17.45 -7.89
N THR A 133 -10.83 16.57 -6.90
CA THR A 133 -10.11 16.88 -5.67
C THR A 133 -8.59 16.78 -5.83
N MET A 134 -8.11 16.08 -6.87
CA MET A 134 -6.69 15.89 -7.13
C MET A 134 -6.01 17.20 -7.49
N GLY A 135 -5.07 17.65 -6.67
CA GLY A 135 -4.19 18.79 -6.96
C GLY A 135 -3.07 18.41 -7.94
N LYS A 136 -2.29 19.42 -8.36
CA LYS A 136 -1.18 19.27 -9.33
C LYS A 136 -0.21 18.15 -8.97
N GLY A 137 0.22 18.06 -7.71
CA GLY A 137 1.14 17.03 -7.24
C GLY A 137 0.55 15.62 -7.41
N LYS A 138 -0.70 15.40 -7.01
CA LYS A 138 -1.38 14.11 -7.14
C LYS A 138 -1.57 13.71 -8.60
N LEU A 139 -1.91 14.64 -9.49
CA LEU A 139 -2.02 14.36 -10.93
C LEU A 139 -0.68 13.89 -11.54
N ILE A 140 0.44 14.48 -11.14
CA ILE A 140 1.78 14.05 -11.59
C ILE A 140 2.08 12.65 -11.05
N ASP A 141 1.75 12.38 -9.80
CA ASP A 141 1.92 11.09 -9.15
C ASP A 141 1.13 9.98 -9.85
N GLU A 142 -0.13 10.23 -10.15
CA GLU A 142 -0.99 9.28 -10.89
C GLU A 142 -0.44 8.98 -12.30
N ILE A 143 0.04 10.01 -13.04
CA ILE A 143 0.67 9.79 -14.35
C ILE A 143 1.93 8.93 -14.19
N PHE A 144 2.76 9.20 -13.19
CA PHE A 144 3.97 8.43 -12.93
C PHE A 144 3.64 6.98 -12.56
N GLY A 145 2.69 6.77 -11.65
CA GLY A 145 2.26 5.44 -11.23
C GLY A 145 1.74 4.59 -12.38
N GLU A 146 0.86 5.16 -13.21
CA GLU A 146 0.21 4.45 -14.32
C GLU A 146 1.21 4.10 -15.46
N PHE A 147 2.07 5.04 -15.86
CA PHE A 147 2.88 4.89 -17.08
C PHE A 147 4.36 4.58 -16.83
N CYS A 148 4.91 4.91 -15.65
CA CYS A 148 6.35 4.83 -15.42
C CYS A 148 6.75 3.77 -14.41
N GLU A 149 6.13 3.73 -13.23
CA GLU A 149 6.55 2.93 -12.06
C GLU A 149 6.87 1.47 -12.44
N GLY A 150 5.91 0.77 -13.03
CA GLY A 150 6.03 -0.65 -13.41
C GLY A 150 7.14 -0.96 -14.43
N THR A 151 7.72 0.06 -15.06
CA THR A 151 8.75 -0.12 -16.10
C THR A 151 10.18 -0.17 -15.56
N PHE A 152 10.41 0.24 -14.32
CA PHE A 152 11.74 0.29 -13.68
C PHE A 152 12.11 -1.07 -13.06
N ILE A 153 12.68 -1.96 -13.86
CA ILE A 153 13.11 -3.29 -13.38
C ILE A 153 14.43 -3.19 -12.63
N GLN A 154 15.44 -2.52 -13.21
CA GLN A 154 16.72 -2.28 -12.56
C GLN A 154 16.65 -1.12 -11.58
N PRO A 155 17.44 -1.13 -10.49
CA PRO A 155 17.48 -0.05 -9.52
C PRO A 155 17.65 1.31 -10.18
N THR A 156 16.69 2.20 -10.00
CA THR A 156 16.68 3.53 -10.61
C THR A 156 16.22 4.55 -9.59
N PHE A 157 17.03 5.55 -9.31
CA PHE A 157 16.61 6.71 -8.52
C PHE A 157 15.77 7.63 -9.40
N ILE A 158 14.51 7.81 -9.04
CA ILE A 158 13.66 8.87 -9.57
C ILE A 158 13.91 10.08 -8.68
N ILE A 159 14.33 11.19 -9.26
CA ILE A 159 14.83 12.36 -8.53
C ILE A 159 14.05 13.63 -8.87
N ASP A 160 14.26 14.70 -8.09
CA ASP A 160 13.79 16.05 -8.36
C ASP A 160 12.26 16.15 -8.45
N TYR A 161 11.58 15.68 -7.41
CA TYR A 161 10.12 15.74 -7.28
C TYR A 161 9.62 17.18 -7.13
N PRO A 162 8.44 17.52 -7.69
CA PRO A 162 7.79 18.80 -7.43
C PRO A 162 7.54 19.05 -5.95
N VAL A 163 7.57 20.32 -5.59
CA VAL A 163 7.36 20.80 -4.21
C VAL A 163 6.01 20.36 -3.66
N GLU A 164 4.99 20.35 -4.50
CA GLU A 164 3.61 19.96 -4.14
C GLU A 164 3.48 18.50 -3.68
N MET A 165 4.42 17.64 -4.07
CA MET A 165 4.47 16.23 -3.70
C MET A 165 5.34 15.93 -2.46
N SER A 166 5.95 16.95 -1.85
CA SER A 166 7.06 16.72 -0.92
C SER A 166 7.02 17.66 0.29
N PRO A 167 6.04 17.51 1.22
CA PRO A 167 5.80 18.47 2.29
C PRO A 167 6.91 18.57 3.35
N LEU A 168 7.77 17.56 3.47
CA LEU A 168 8.84 17.48 4.47
C LEU A 168 10.25 17.66 3.86
N THR A 169 10.31 17.94 2.56
CA THR A 169 11.55 17.97 1.80
C THR A 169 12.02 19.39 1.53
N LYS A 170 13.34 19.59 1.60
CA LYS A 170 13.99 20.86 1.27
C LYS A 170 13.84 21.19 -0.22
N MET A 171 13.59 22.47 -0.52
CA MET A 171 13.61 22.95 -1.91
C MET A 171 14.95 22.67 -2.58
N HIS A 172 14.90 22.35 -3.87
CA HIS A 172 16.11 22.08 -4.65
C HIS A 172 16.97 23.34 -4.75
N ARG A 173 18.26 23.23 -4.44
CA ARG A 173 19.21 24.35 -4.36
C ARG A 173 19.41 25.12 -5.67
N SER A 174 19.08 24.55 -6.81
CA SER A 174 19.32 25.15 -8.14
C SER A 174 18.16 25.00 -9.14
N LYS A 175 17.08 24.31 -8.78
CA LYS A 175 15.92 24.08 -9.66
C LYS A 175 14.64 24.56 -8.95
N PRO A 176 14.17 25.80 -9.22
CA PRO A 176 12.95 26.33 -8.59
C PRO A 176 11.74 25.42 -8.84
N GLY A 177 10.86 25.27 -7.83
CA GLY A 177 9.68 24.43 -7.89
C GLY A 177 9.90 22.93 -7.70
N LEU A 178 11.15 22.50 -7.60
CA LEU A 178 11.53 21.11 -7.33
C LEU A 178 12.13 20.97 -5.93
N THR A 179 12.27 19.73 -5.48
CA THR A 179 12.83 19.37 -4.17
C THR A 179 14.03 18.42 -4.33
N GLU A 180 14.88 18.39 -3.32
CA GLU A 180 15.99 17.45 -3.21
C GLU A 180 15.49 16.10 -2.67
N ARG A 181 14.69 15.37 -3.46
CA ARG A 181 14.07 14.08 -3.13
C ARG A 181 14.43 13.04 -4.17
N PHE A 182 14.53 11.82 -3.73
CA PHE A 182 14.48 10.66 -4.61
C PHE A 182 13.61 9.53 -4.06
N GLU A 183 13.05 8.75 -4.97
CA GLU A 183 12.55 7.41 -4.70
C GLU A 183 13.39 6.39 -5.46
N LEU A 184 13.68 5.27 -4.83
CA LEU A 184 14.39 4.18 -5.47
C LEU A 184 13.39 3.15 -5.97
N MET A 185 13.24 3.08 -7.29
CA MET A 185 12.42 2.07 -7.95
C MET A 185 13.23 0.82 -8.26
N VAL A 186 12.70 -0.36 -7.90
CA VAL A 186 13.29 -1.67 -8.18
C VAL A 186 12.17 -2.66 -8.49
N ASN A 187 12.28 -3.37 -9.59
CA ASN A 187 11.30 -4.35 -10.05
C ASN A 187 9.86 -3.80 -10.12
N GLY A 188 9.74 -2.55 -10.57
CA GLY A 188 8.45 -1.87 -10.77
C GLY A 188 7.78 -1.42 -9.47
N LYS A 189 8.52 -1.29 -8.36
CA LYS A 189 8.01 -0.82 -7.08
C LYS A 189 9.00 0.08 -6.36
N GLU A 190 8.48 1.03 -5.59
CA GLU A 190 9.26 1.82 -4.66
C GLU A 190 9.85 0.93 -3.56
N LEU A 191 11.17 0.98 -3.41
CA LEU A 191 11.92 0.33 -2.34
C LEU A 191 12.31 1.29 -1.22
N ALA A 192 12.66 2.53 -1.58
CA ALA A 192 13.10 3.54 -0.63
C ALA A 192 12.70 4.94 -1.08
N ASN A 193 12.50 5.84 -0.10
CA ASN A 193 12.20 7.25 -0.29
C ASN A 193 13.15 8.06 0.59
N ALA A 194 13.80 9.08 0.04
CA ALA A 194 14.81 9.87 0.75
C ALA A 194 14.90 11.29 0.22
N TYR A 195 15.36 12.18 1.08
CA TYR A 195 15.53 13.59 0.72
C TYR A 195 16.51 14.34 1.62
N SER A 196 16.90 15.54 1.17
CA SER A 196 17.43 16.56 2.06
C SER A 196 16.27 17.12 2.88
N GLU A 197 16.40 17.08 4.19
CA GLU A 197 15.31 17.43 5.12
C GLU A 197 15.00 18.92 5.09
N LEU A 198 13.71 19.26 5.07
CA LEU A 198 13.27 20.63 5.32
C LEU A 198 13.56 20.98 6.78
N ASN A 199 14.41 21.95 6.98
CA ASN A 199 14.86 22.39 8.31
C ASN A 199 14.56 23.86 8.63
N ASP A 200 13.80 24.53 7.77
CA ASP A 200 13.26 25.87 8.03
C ASP A 200 11.88 25.75 8.68
N PRO A 201 11.69 26.19 9.93
CA PRO A 201 10.41 26.07 10.62
C PRO A 201 9.29 26.90 9.99
N ILE A 202 9.60 28.00 9.28
CA ILE A 202 8.62 28.86 8.64
C ILE A 202 8.09 28.17 7.38
N ASP A 203 8.98 27.71 6.51
CA ASP A 203 8.61 26.95 5.30
C ASP A 203 7.84 25.67 5.70
N GLN A 204 8.29 24.96 6.75
CA GLN A 204 7.61 23.75 7.22
C GLN A 204 6.19 24.04 7.71
N GLU A 205 5.96 25.12 8.42
CA GLU A 205 4.62 25.52 8.86
C GLU A 205 3.71 25.85 7.67
N GLU A 206 4.24 26.53 6.65
CA GLU A 206 3.50 26.83 5.42
C GLU A 206 3.12 25.53 4.66
N ARG A 207 4.05 24.56 4.57
CA ARG A 207 3.76 23.25 3.96
C ARG A 207 2.68 22.49 4.70
N PHE A 208 2.69 22.47 6.02
CA PHE A 208 1.65 21.84 6.83
C PHE A 208 0.28 22.52 6.64
N LYS A 209 0.25 23.85 6.56
CA LYS A 209 -0.99 24.58 6.28
C LYS A 209 -1.56 24.24 4.91
N GLU A 210 -0.71 24.05 3.90
CA GLU A 210 -1.17 23.63 2.56
C GLU A 210 -1.69 22.19 2.58
N GLN A 211 -1.04 21.27 3.27
CA GLN A 211 -1.54 19.91 3.48
C GLN A 211 -2.92 19.92 4.18
N LEU A 212 -3.11 20.75 5.18
CA LEU A 212 -4.41 20.87 5.86
C LEU A 212 -5.52 21.36 4.90
N ARG A 213 -5.21 22.29 3.99
CA ARG A 213 -6.16 22.74 2.96
C ARG A 213 -6.54 21.62 1.97
N LEU A 214 -5.59 20.73 1.65
CA LEU A 214 -5.86 19.56 0.81
C LEU A 214 -6.77 18.57 1.54
N SER A 215 -6.53 18.33 2.83
CA SER A 215 -7.39 17.49 3.68
C SER A 215 -8.83 18.02 3.74
N GLU A 216 -9.01 19.34 3.89
CA GLU A 216 -10.34 19.98 3.88
C GLU A 216 -11.08 19.80 2.54
N LYS A 217 -10.36 19.54 1.45
CA LYS A 217 -10.91 19.22 0.13
C LYS A 217 -11.18 17.74 -0.08
N GLY A 218 -10.86 16.89 0.88
CA GLY A 218 -11.12 15.45 0.84
C GLY A 218 -9.89 14.57 0.56
N ASP A 219 -8.69 15.11 0.69
CA ASP A 219 -7.46 14.32 0.65
C ASP A 219 -7.22 13.66 2.02
N ASP A 220 -7.55 12.38 2.13
CA ASP A 220 -7.44 11.60 3.37
C ASP A 220 -5.98 11.27 3.74
N GLU A 221 -5.01 11.46 2.84
CA GLU A 221 -3.58 11.23 3.08
C GLU A 221 -2.86 12.49 3.59
N ALA A 222 -3.54 13.65 3.60
CA ALA A 222 -2.95 14.92 4.00
C ALA A 222 -2.61 14.96 5.49
N MET A 223 -1.42 15.51 5.79
CA MET A 223 -0.88 15.58 7.15
C MET A 223 -1.55 16.69 7.98
N PHE A 224 -1.75 16.42 9.26
CA PHE A 224 -2.11 17.45 10.23
C PHE A 224 -0.87 18.18 10.77
N ILE A 225 -1.08 19.37 11.38
CA ILE A 225 0.02 20.19 11.90
C ILE A 225 0.54 19.60 13.22
N ASP A 226 1.80 19.12 13.21
CA ASP A 226 2.51 18.72 14.43
C ASP A 226 3.22 19.92 15.05
N GLN A 227 2.60 20.52 16.08
CA GLN A 227 3.11 21.69 16.78
C GLN A 227 4.39 21.40 17.56
N ASP A 228 4.59 20.18 18.07
CA ASP A 228 5.78 19.80 18.80
C ASP A 228 6.97 19.65 17.86
N PHE A 229 6.75 19.16 16.64
CA PHE A 229 7.77 19.12 15.61
C PHE A 229 8.18 20.52 15.15
N LEU A 230 7.21 21.41 14.87
CA LEU A 230 7.51 22.81 14.52
C LEU A 230 8.31 23.51 15.61
N ARG A 231 7.93 23.32 16.88
CA ARG A 231 8.69 23.84 18.02
C ARG A 231 10.11 23.29 18.07
N ALA A 232 10.29 21.99 17.80
CA ALA A 232 11.62 21.40 17.73
C ALA A 232 12.48 22.05 16.64
N LEU A 233 11.95 22.27 15.44
CA LEU A 233 12.67 22.95 14.35
C LEU A 233 13.12 24.37 14.71
N GLN A 234 12.35 25.09 15.54
CA GLN A 234 12.72 26.44 16.02
C GLN A 234 13.98 26.45 16.89
N PHE A 235 14.35 25.33 17.54
CA PHE A 235 15.63 25.20 18.24
C PHE A 235 16.82 25.06 17.30
N GLY A 236 16.58 24.77 16.03
CA GLY A 236 17.57 24.62 14.99
C GLY A 236 17.89 23.16 14.65
N MET A 237 17.44 22.70 13.52
CA MET A 237 17.82 21.40 12.95
C MET A 237 18.98 21.63 11.96
N PRO A 238 20.14 20.95 12.13
CA PRO A 238 21.22 21.05 11.15
C PRO A 238 20.78 20.51 9.78
N PRO A 239 21.44 20.90 8.68
CA PRO A 239 21.23 20.26 7.39
C PRO A 239 21.34 18.74 7.54
N THR A 240 20.35 18.02 7.11
CA THR A 240 20.20 16.56 7.36
C THR A 240 19.67 15.90 6.11
N SER A 241 20.03 14.65 5.87
CA SER A 241 19.37 13.79 4.90
C SER A 241 18.78 12.57 5.59
N GLY A 242 17.57 12.22 5.23
CA GLY A 242 16.87 11.04 5.73
C GLY A 242 16.47 10.09 4.61
N ILE A 243 16.25 8.82 4.97
CA ILE A 243 15.79 7.77 4.09
C ILE A 243 14.88 6.81 4.85
N GLY A 244 13.76 6.42 4.22
CA GLY A 244 12.95 5.26 4.59
C GLY A 244 13.16 4.12 3.60
N ILE A 245 13.42 2.91 4.09
CA ILE A 245 13.57 1.69 3.28
C ILE A 245 12.55 0.66 3.74
N GLY A 246 11.71 0.18 2.82
CA GLY A 246 10.78 -0.92 3.07
C GLY A 246 11.52 -2.25 3.24
N ILE A 247 11.67 -2.71 4.47
CA ILE A 247 12.45 -3.92 4.78
C ILE A 247 11.77 -5.17 4.20
N ASP A 248 10.45 -5.27 4.29
CA ASP A 248 9.75 -6.43 3.75
C ASP A 248 9.92 -6.51 2.23
N ARG A 249 9.83 -5.40 1.50
CA ARG A 249 10.13 -5.33 0.06
C ARG A 249 11.58 -5.66 -0.26
N LEU A 250 12.53 -5.19 0.57
CA LEU A 250 13.94 -5.53 0.41
C LEU A 250 14.18 -7.03 0.57
N VAL A 251 13.53 -7.65 1.56
CA VAL A 251 13.62 -9.11 1.76
C VAL A 251 13.01 -9.86 0.57
N MET A 252 11.87 -9.43 0.03
CA MET A 252 11.31 -10.01 -1.20
C MET A 252 12.33 -10.01 -2.34
N LEU A 253 12.97 -8.86 -2.58
CA LEU A 253 13.98 -8.70 -3.64
C LEU A 253 15.20 -9.62 -3.41
N MET A 254 15.70 -9.71 -2.18
CA MET A 254 16.88 -10.51 -1.85
C MET A 254 16.62 -12.02 -1.87
N THR A 255 15.37 -12.44 -1.60
CA THR A 255 14.99 -13.87 -1.54
C THR A 255 14.21 -14.35 -2.77
N GLY A 256 13.99 -13.46 -3.75
CA GLY A 256 13.28 -13.79 -4.99
C GLY A 256 11.77 -14.02 -4.82
N GLN A 257 11.18 -13.53 -3.73
CA GLN A 257 9.75 -13.68 -3.47
C GLN A 257 8.92 -12.61 -4.18
N THR A 258 7.77 -12.98 -4.71
CA THR A 258 6.89 -12.09 -5.48
C THR A 258 5.72 -11.53 -4.68
N THR A 259 5.53 -12.01 -3.46
CA THR A 259 4.46 -11.55 -2.56
C THR A 259 4.99 -11.27 -1.17
N ILE A 260 4.47 -10.22 -0.53
CA ILE A 260 4.87 -9.81 0.82
C ILE A 260 4.51 -10.86 1.88
N GLN A 261 3.47 -11.67 1.65
CA GLN A 261 3.07 -12.74 2.56
C GLN A 261 4.15 -13.82 2.70
N GLU A 262 4.98 -14.03 1.68
CA GLU A 262 6.06 -15.03 1.70
C GLU A 262 7.23 -14.63 2.62
N VAL A 263 7.33 -13.35 2.98
CA VAL A 263 8.40 -12.80 3.83
C VAL A 263 7.93 -12.36 5.21
N LEU A 264 6.63 -12.43 5.48
CA LEU A 264 6.04 -12.15 6.79
C LEU A 264 5.70 -13.44 7.51
N LEU A 265 6.10 -13.56 8.79
CA LEU A 265 5.74 -14.74 9.60
C LEU A 265 4.24 -14.79 9.92
N PHE A 266 3.62 -13.65 10.13
CA PHE A 266 2.19 -13.50 10.45
C PHE A 266 1.57 -12.39 9.59
N PRO A 267 1.36 -12.62 8.27
CA PRO A 267 0.72 -11.64 7.43
C PRO A 267 -0.74 -11.45 7.83
N GLN A 268 -1.27 -10.25 7.63
CA GLN A 268 -2.69 -10.02 7.76
C GLN A 268 -3.45 -10.84 6.70
N MET A 269 -4.42 -11.61 7.16
CA MET A 269 -5.27 -12.42 6.30
C MET A 269 -6.64 -11.78 6.17
N ARG A 270 -7.24 -11.84 4.99
CA ARG A 270 -8.64 -11.44 4.86
C ARG A 270 -9.50 -12.32 5.77
N PRO A 271 -10.43 -11.76 6.53
CA PRO A 271 -11.36 -12.56 7.30
C PRO A 271 -12.04 -13.59 6.38
N GLU A 272 -12.08 -14.83 6.81
CA GLU A 272 -12.93 -15.80 6.14
C GLU A 272 -14.36 -15.22 6.10
N LYS A 273 -14.99 -15.26 4.91
CA LYS A 273 -16.40 -14.92 4.81
C LYS A 273 -17.14 -15.98 5.61
N THR A 274 -17.37 -15.72 6.89
CA THR A 274 -18.34 -16.49 7.66
C THR A 274 -19.69 -16.16 7.05
N VAL A 275 -20.14 -17.01 6.15
CA VAL A 275 -21.53 -16.97 5.69
C VAL A 275 -22.35 -17.25 6.94
N LYS A 276 -23.02 -16.21 7.48
CA LYS A 276 -23.91 -16.40 8.64
C LYS A 276 -24.96 -17.43 8.22
N LYS A 277 -24.99 -18.54 8.95
CA LYS A 277 -26.04 -19.53 8.77
C LYS A 277 -27.39 -18.87 9.01
N ASP A 278 -28.34 -19.11 8.14
CA ASP A 278 -29.70 -18.72 8.40
C ASP A 278 -30.27 -19.49 9.61
N ASN A 279 -31.12 -18.84 10.39
CA ASN A 279 -31.85 -19.51 11.46
C ASN A 279 -32.93 -20.46 10.89
N ALA A 280 -33.44 -21.36 11.72
CA ALA A 280 -34.44 -22.34 11.30
C ALA A 280 -35.72 -21.67 10.75
N ASP A 281 -36.12 -20.51 11.28
CA ASP A 281 -37.34 -19.80 10.86
C ASP A 281 -37.33 -19.46 9.36
N LYS A 282 -36.17 -19.11 8.78
CA LYS A 282 -36.07 -18.84 7.36
C LYS A 282 -36.32 -20.06 6.50
N TYR A 283 -35.83 -21.22 6.90
CA TYR A 283 -36.11 -22.49 6.21
C TYR A 283 -37.59 -22.92 6.35
N VAL A 284 -38.13 -22.73 7.55
CA VAL A 284 -39.55 -23.01 7.81
C VAL A 284 -40.45 -22.11 6.94
N ALA A 285 -40.06 -20.85 6.72
CA ALA A 285 -40.78 -19.95 5.81
C ALA A 285 -40.80 -20.44 4.35
N LEU A 286 -39.85 -21.26 3.94
CA LEU A 286 -39.85 -21.94 2.61
C LEU A 286 -40.70 -23.23 2.58
N GLY A 287 -41.26 -23.65 3.72
CA GLY A 287 -42.02 -24.90 3.85
C GLY A 287 -41.17 -26.10 4.27
N ILE A 288 -39.93 -25.88 4.69
CA ILE A 288 -39.02 -26.93 5.13
C ILE A 288 -39.27 -27.23 6.62
N SER A 289 -39.45 -28.48 6.99
CA SER A 289 -39.57 -28.89 8.39
C SER A 289 -38.30 -28.53 9.14
N GLU A 290 -38.44 -27.99 10.36
CA GLU A 290 -37.31 -27.58 11.24
C GLU A 290 -36.32 -28.74 11.45
N GLU A 291 -36.78 -29.96 11.49
CA GLU A 291 -35.96 -31.17 11.66
C GLU A 291 -34.98 -31.39 10.51
N TRP A 292 -35.27 -30.88 9.30
CA TRP A 292 -34.37 -30.97 8.13
C TRP A 292 -33.31 -29.89 8.08
N VAL A 293 -33.46 -28.78 8.83
CA VAL A 293 -32.54 -27.67 8.78
C VAL A 293 -31.09 -28.07 9.12
N PRO A 294 -30.80 -28.84 10.19
CA PRO A 294 -29.44 -29.27 10.49
C PRO A 294 -28.83 -30.14 9.35
N ALA A 295 -29.63 -30.96 8.70
CA ALA A 295 -29.16 -31.80 7.59
C ALA A 295 -28.83 -30.95 6.36
N LEU A 296 -29.67 -29.96 6.00
CA LEU A 296 -29.46 -29.02 4.92
C LEU A 296 -28.18 -28.20 5.15
N GLN A 297 -28.03 -27.62 6.33
CA GLN A 297 -26.85 -26.85 6.68
C GLN A 297 -25.56 -27.69 6.65
N LYS A 298 -25.63 -28.96 7.04
CA LYS A 298 -24.52 -29.92 6.98
C LYS A 298 -24.20 -30.37 5.55
N ALA A 299 -25.21 -30.39 4.66
CA ALA A 299 -25.02 -30.62 3.24
C ALA A 299 -24.45 -29.44 2.47
N GLY A 300 -24.26 -28.28 3.15
CA GLY A 300 -23.69 -27.05 2.54
C GLY A 300 -24.72 -25.98 2.23
N TYR A 301 -26.00 -26.25 2.40
CA TYR A 301 -27.08 -25.26 2.22
C TYR A 301 -27.28 -24.44 3.47
N ILE A 302 -26.29 -23.60 3.79
CA ILE A 302 -26.22 -22.87 5.06
C ILE A 302 -27.03 -21.56 5.09
N THR A 303 -27.46 -21.09 3.91
CA THR A 303 -28.45 -20.01 3.76
C THR A 303 -29.56 -20.46 2.82
N THR A 304 -30.75 -19.90 2.99
CA THR A 304 -31.92 -20.20 2.13
C THR A 304 -31.70 -19.83 0.67
N ASP A 305 -30.90 -18.78 0.39
CA ASP A 305 -30.55 -18.35 -0.97
C ASP A 305 -29.79 -19.43 -1.75
N THR A 306 -29.03 -20.28 -1.05
CA THR A 306 -28.28 -21.37 -1.69
C THR A 306 -29.18 -22.49 -2.24
N LEU A 307 -30.45 -22.49 -1.90
CA LEU A 307 -31.42 -23.44 -2.41
C LEU A 307 -32.05 -23.02 -3.75
N ALA A 308 -32.03 -21.73 -4.09
CA ALA A 308 -32.74 -21.18 -5.24
C ALA A 308 -32.37 -21.81 -6.60
N ASP A 309 -31.09 -22.14 -6.77
CA ASP A 309 -30.54 -22.64 -8.04
C ASP A 309 -30.21 -24.15 -8.01
N VAL A 310 -30.70 -24.90 -7.02
CA VAL A 310 -30.38 -26.33 -6.85
C VAL A 310 -31.31 -27.20 -7.67
N ASN A 311 -30.75 -28.26 -8.25
CA ASN A 311 -31.58 -29.28 -8.91
C ASN A 311 -32.38 -30.08 -7.86
N PRO A 312 -33.75 -30.13 -7.95
CA PRO A 312 -34.59 -30.77 -6.94
C PRO A 312 -34.28 -32.26 -6.72
N ASN A 313 -34.00 -32.98 -7.76
CA ASN A 313 -33.70 -34.42 -7.67
C ASN A 313 -32.36 -34.66 -6.96
N LYS A 314 -31.35 -33.79 -7.23
CA LYS A 314 -30.04 -33.83 -6.55
C LYS A 314 -30.20 -33.56 -5.08
N LEU A 315 -30.89 -32.48 -4.71
CA LEU A 315 -31.12 -32.10 -3.32
C LEU A 315 -31.84 -33.21 -2.54
N ARG A 316 -32.90 -33.79 -3.15
CA ARG A 316 -33.64 -34.90 -2.55
C ARG A 316 -32.74 -36.12 -2.31
N GLN A 317 -31.91 -36.48 -3.30
CA GLN A 317 -30.98 -37.60 -3.16
C GLN A 317 -30.00 -37.37 -2.02
N GLU A 318 -29.39 -36.20 -1.95
CA GLU A 318 -28.46 -35.83 -0.90
C GLU A 318 -29.11 -35.93 0.50
N LEU A 319 -30.32 -35.41 0.67
CA LEU A 319 -31.06 -35.51 1.92
C LEU A 319 -31.38 -36.95 2.33
N CYS A 320 -31.78 -37.78 1.38
CA CYS A 320 -32.04 -39.22 1.63
C CYS A 320 -30.77 -39.96 2.04
N GLU A 321 -29.63 -39.66 1.38
CA GLU A 321 -28.30 -40.20 1.75
C GLU A 321 -27.87 -39.74 3.12
N MET A 322 -28.06 -38.47 3.46
CA MET A 322 -27.77 -37.89 4.76
C MET A 322 -28.62 -38.54 5.87
N ASN A 323 -29.92 -38.69 5.64
CA ASN A 323 -30.84 -39.36 6.56
C ASN A 323 -30.36 -40.79 6.91
N LYS A 324 -30.00 -41.55 5.89
CA LYS A 324 -29.46 -42.91 6.02
C LYS A 324 -28.09 -42.94 6.73
N LYS A 325 -27.17 -42.08 6.31
CA LYS A 325 -25.79 -42.03 6.80
C LYS A 325 -25.72 -41.63 8.27
N TYR A 326 -26.52 -40.66 8.65
CA TYR A 326 -26.50 -40.11 10.02
C TYR A 326 -27.60 -40.64 10.92
N LYS A 327 -28.43 -41.62 10.41
CA LYS A 327 -29.52 -42.25 11.16
C LYS A 327 -30.46 -41.24 11.79
N LEU A 328 -30.91 -40.22 10.97
CA LEU A 328 -31.72 -39.13 11.49
C LEU A 328 -33.15 -39.55 11.79
N GLU A 329 -33.59 -40.72 11.28
CA GLU A 329 -34.94 -41.26 11.46
C GLU A 329 -36.07 -40.32 10.97
N LEU A 330 -35.72 -39.40 10.03
CA LEU A 330 -36.69 -38.48 9.44
C LEU A 330 -37.44 -39.15 8.26
N GLN A 331 -38.67 -38.70 8.05
CA GLN A 331 -39.37 -39.08 6.85
C GLN A 331 -38.75 -38.39 5.62
N ASN A 332 -38.30 -39.17 4.63
CA ASN A 332 -37.69 -38.57 3.43
C ASN A 332 -38.69 -37.67 2.70
N PRO A 333 -38.27 -36.48 2.24
CA PRO A 333 -39.16 -35.54 1.58
C PRO A 333 -39.65 -36.09 0.22
N ALA A 334 -40.89 -35.81 -0.13
CA ALA A 334 -41.42 -36.09 -1.44
C ALA A 334 -40.77 -35.21 -2.52
N ALA A 335 -40.81 -35.61 -3.77
CA ALA A 335 -40.22 -34.82 -4.85
C ALA A 335 -40.89 -33.44 -4.98
N GLU A 336 -42.20 -33.42 -4.89
CA GLU A 336 -43.02 -32.21 -4.97
C GLU A 336 -42.74 -31.23 -3.81
N GLU A 337 -42.41 -31.75 -2.62
CA GLU A 337 -42.03 -30.92 -1.48
C GLU A 337 -40.71 -30.21 -1.74
N VAL A 338 -39.68 -30.91 -2.23
CA VAL A 338 -38.37 -30.34 -2.53
C VAL A 338 -38.47 -29.32 -3.67
N GLU A 339 -39.27 -29.56 -4.68
CA GLU A 339 -39.55 -28.61 -5.76
C GLU A 339 -40.19 -27.32 -5.20
N ALA A 340 -41.16 -27.47 -4.29
CA ALA A 340 -41.80 -26.32 -3.64
C ALA A 340 -40.81 -25.48 -2.79
N TRP A 341 -39.90 -26.12 -2.04
CA TRP A 341 -38.89 -25.46 -1.28
C TRP A 341 -37.96 -24.57 -2.15
N ILE A 342 -37.50 -25.13 -3.26
CA ILE A 342 -36.65 -24.44 -4.23
C ILE A 342 -37.41 -23.28 -4.89
N ALA A 343 -38.64 -23.52 -5.33
CA ALA A 343 -39.47 -22.49 -5.93
C ALA A 343 -39.78 -21.33 -4.95
N ASN A 344 -39.88 -21.61 -3.65
CA ASN A 344 -40.05 -20.59 -2.62
C ASN A 344 -38.75 -19.85 -2.32
N ALA A 345 -37.57 -20.49 -2.39
CA ALA A 345 -36.27 -19.88 -2.22
C ALA A 345 -35.91 -18.96 -3.39
N ALA A 346 -36.45 -19.17 -4.58
CA ALA A 346 -36.22 -18.36 -5.78
C ALA A 346 -37.12 -17.07 -5.86
N LYS A 347 -38.06 -16.90 -4.94
CA LYS A 347 -38.94 -15.70 -4.85
C LYS A 347 -38.30 -14.59 -4.01
#